data_3bfcb7b8f18dde16c09becd0f87d0a43
#
_entry.id   3bfcb7b8f18dde16c09becd0f87d0a43
#
_cell.length_a   1.000
_cell.length_b   1.000
_cell.length_c   1.000
_cell.angle_alpha   90.00
_cell.angle_beta   90.00
_cell.angle_gamma   90.00
#
_symmetry.space_group_name_H-M   'P 1'
#
loop_
_entity.id
_entity.type
_entity.pdbx_description
1 polymer ?
#
loop_
_entity_poly.entity_id
_entity_poly.type
_entity_poly.pdbx_seq_one_letter_code
_entity_poly.pdbx_strand_id
1 'polypeptide(L)'
;MPAVCCSSHRVPTGRGVKLWIDAQLPPALAAWIADRFDVEASNLDALGLRHADDAQIFAALRDAGNVIVSKDEDFVDMVTRLGPPPQVLWVTCGNVTNRVLHTVLSAGLPNGLELLKHGEPIVEISGE
;
A
#
# COMPACT_ATOMS: atom_id res chain seq x y z
N MET A 1 23.71 11.50 -3.39
CA MET A 1 23.49 11.12 -3.22
C MET A 1 23.16 11.07 -3.35
N PRO A 2 22.96 11.24 -3.33
CA PRO A 2 22.51 11.03 -3.28
C PRO A 2 21.98 11.21 -3.18
N ALA A 3 21.69 11.33 -2.95
CA ALA A 3 21.13 11.24 -2.71
C ALA A 3 20.65 11.58 -2.65
N VAL A 4 20.71 11.83 -2.48
CA VAL A 4 20.23 11.83 -2.28
C VAL A 4 19.80 12.26 -2.14
N CYS A 5 19.69 12.43 -2.04
CA CYS A 5 19.26 12.47 -1.76
C CYS A 5 18.79 12.82 -1.52
N CYS A 6 18.82 13.11 -1.28
CA CYS A 6 18.42 13.05 -0.90
C CYS A 6 17.99 13.34 -0.54
N SER A 7 17.99 13.57 -0.27
CA SER A 7 17.58 13.41 0.18
C SER A 7 17.23 13.70 0.64
N SER A 8 17.21 13.93 0.96
CA SER A 8 16.90 13.77 1.48
C SER A 8 16.54 14.15 1.87
N HIS A 9 16.38 14.23 2.29
CA HIS A 9 16.10 14.13 2.75
C HIS A 9 15.47 14.19 3.10
N ARG A 10 15.00 14.40 3.42
CA ARG A 10 14.56 14.17 3.83
C ARG A 10 13.95 13.88 4.17
N VAL A 11 13.61 13.76 4.51
CA VAL A 11 13.20 13.09 4.87
C VAL A 11 13.08 12.59 5.08
N PRO A 12 12.86 12.26 5.49
CA PRO A 12 12.97 11.49 5.76
C PRO A 12 12.80 10.77 5.74
N THR A 13 12.61 10.52 5.98
CA THR A 13 12.64 9.73 5.93
C THR A 13 12.44 9.02 5.15
N GLY A 14 12.82 8.86 5.26
CA GLY A 14 12.81 7.79 4.32
C GLY A 14 11.57 7.07 4.16
N ARG A 15 10.72 7.54 4.68
CA ARG A 15 9.52 6.93 4.55
C ARG A 15 8.78 7.57 3.50
N GLY A 16 9.00 7.20 2.29
CA GLY A 16 8.31 7.73 1.15
C GLY A 16 6.85 7.32 1.07
N VAL A 17 6.48 6.21 1.69
CA VAL A 17 5.13 5.66 1.53
C VAL A 17 4.52 5.26 2.86
N LYS A 18 3.20 5.36 2.94
CA LYS A 18 2.42 4.85 4.05
C LYS A 18 1.33 3.95 3.48
N LEU A 19 1.27 2.72 3.98
CA LEU A 19 0.32 1.72 3.49
C LEU A 19 -0.96 1.76 4.29
N TRP A 20 -2.09 1.80 3.59
CA TRP A 20 -3.41 1.75 4.20
C TRP A 20 -4.08 0.46 3.78
N ILE A 21 -4.35 -0.40 4.75
CA ILE A 21 -4.83 -1.75 4.49
C ILE A 21 -6.34 -1.76 4.42
N ASP A 22 -6.86 -2.22 3.29
CA ASP A 22 -8.29 -2.32 3.05
C ASP A 22 -8.94 -3.29 4.04
N ALA A 23 -10.17 -3.01 4.43
CA ALA A 23 -10.92 -3.81 5.38
C ALA A 23 -11.15 -5.25 4.94
N GLN A 24 -11.03 -5.54 3.65
CA GLN A 24 -11.16 -6.90 3.13
C GLN A 24 -9.97 -7.78 3.46
N LEU A 25 -8.87 -7.19 3.88
CA LEU A 25 -7.67 -7.94 4.25
C LEU A 25 -7.66 -8.18 5.76
N PRO A 26 -6.89 -9.18 6.23
CA PRO A 26 -6.88 -9.50 7.67
C PRO A 26 -6.49 -8.31 8.53
N PRO A 27 -7.19 -8.09 9.66
CA PRO A 27 -6.93 -6.91 10.50
C PRO A 27 -5.50 -6.84 11.05
N ALA A 28 -4.86 -7.98 11.27
CA ALA A 28 -3.49 -8.00 11.81
C ALA A 28 -2.42 -7.73 10.77
N LEU A 29 -2.82 -7.64 9.49
CA LEU A 29 -1.85 -7.53 8.41
C LEU A 29 -1.04 -6.23 8.48
N ALA A 30 -1.68 -5.13 8.84
CA ALA A 30 -0.99 -3.84 8.92
C ALA A 30 0.17 -3.89 9.92
N ALA A 31 -0.09 -4.42 11.12
CA ALA A 31 0.96 -4.52 12.14
C ALA A 31 2.08 -5.46 11.70
N TRP A 32 1.72 -6.55 11.06
CA TRP A 32 2.70 -7.51 10.56
C TRP A 32 3.62 -6.87 9.52
N ILE A 33 3.03 -6.12 8.58
CA ILE A 33 3.81 -5.44 7.53
C ILE A 33 4.72 -4.38 8.15
N ALA A 34 4.18 -3.58 9.05
CA ALA A 34 4.95 -2.50 9.67
C ALA A 34 6.16 -3.05 10.41
N ASP A 35 5.97 -4.14 11.13
CA ASP A 35 7.03 -4.75 11.91
C ASP A 35 8.07 -5.43 11.03
N ARG A 36 7.61 -6.15 10.00
CA ARG A 36 8.51 -6.97 9.20
C ARG A 36 9.30 -6.17 8.17
N PHE A 37 8.72 -5.10 7.64
CA PHE A 37 9.33 -4.36 6.55
C PHE A 37 9.76 -2.95 6.94
N ASP A 38 9.58 -2.60 8.20
CA ASP A 38 9.98 -1.29 8.72
C ASP A 38 9.38 -0.15 7.88
N VAL A 39 8.08 -0.24 7.65
CA VAL A 39 7.32 0.74 6.88
C VAL A 39 6.05 1.08 7.64
N GLU A 40 5.55 2.29 7.47
CA GLU A 40 4.29 2.66 8.11
C GLU A 40 3.13 1.92 7.44
N ALA A 41 2.31 1.26 8.23
CA ALA A 41 1.13 0.58 7.74
C ALA A 41 0.04 0.64 8.80
N SER A 42 -1.18 0.94 8.37
CA SER A 42 -2.33 1.02 9.27
C SER A 42 -3.56 0.53 8.54
N ASN A 43 -4.57 0.14 9.30
CA ASN A 43 -5.87 -0.22 8.71
C ASN A 43 -6.66 1.06 8.43
N LEU A 44 -7.53 1.01 7.43
CA LEU A 44 -8.41 2.12 7.14
C LEU A 44 -9.32 2.48 8.31
N ASP A 45 -9.53 1.56 9.24
CA ASP A 45 -10.27 1.84 10.46
C ASP A 45 -9.71 3.04 11.21
N ALA A 46 -8.40 3.23 11.17
CA ALA A 46 -7.74 4.33 11.87
C ALA A 46 -8.20 5.70 11.36
N LEU A 47 -8.74 5.74 10.15
CA LEU A 47 -9.27 6.96 9.56
C LEU A 47 -10.80 7.02 9.62
N GLY A 48 -11.44 6.05 10.27
CA GLY A 48 -12.90 5.98 10.29
C GLY A 48 -13.50 5.55 8.96
N LEU A 49 -12.71 4.89 8.12
CA LEU A 49 -13.14 4.55 6.76
C LEU A 49 -13.51 3.08 6.59
N ARG A 50 -13.75 2.37 7.69
CA ARG A 50 -14.02 0.94 7.62
C ARG A 50 -15.22 0.60 6.73
N HIS A 51 -16.25 1.41 6.79
CA HIS A 51 -17.48 1.20 6.02
C HIS A 51 -17.66 2.18 4.88
N ALA A 52 -16.62 2.91 4.57
CA ALA A 52 -16.65 3.87 3.46
C ALA A 52 -16.60 3.14 2.13
N ASP A 53 -17.17 3.75 1.10
CA ASP A 53 -17.04 3.17 -0.24
C ASP A 53 -15.69 3.54 -0.84
N ASP A 54 -15.37 2.89 -1.97
CA ASP A 54 -14.05 3.05 -2.59
C ASP A 54 -13.77 4.51 -2.98
N ALA A 55 -14.77 5.23 -3.44
CA ALA A 55 -14.60 6.62 -3.83
C ALA A 55 -14.27 7.50 -2.64
N GLN A 56 -14.90 7.25 -1.49
CA GLN A 56 -14.63 7.99 -0.27
C GLN A 56 -13.22 7.71 0.23
N ILE A 57 -12.79 6.45 0.18
CA ILE A 57 -11.46 6.06 0.58
C ILE A 57 -10.42 6.74 -0.32
N PHE A 58 -10.63 6.67 -1.62
CA PHE A 58 -9.72 7.26 -2.59
C PHE A 58 -9.57 8.76 -2.36
N ALA A 59 -10.70 9.44 -2.14
CA ALA A 59 -10.70 10.88 -1.91
C ALA A 59 -9.96 11.25 -0.62
N ALA A 60 -10.10 10.43 0.42
CA ALA A 60 -9.45 10.70 1.71
C ALA A 60 -7.93 10.53 1.64
N LEU A 61 -7.43 9.78 0.68
CA LEU A 61 -6.01 9.44 0.61
C LEU A 61 -5.27 10.15 -0.53
N ARG A 62 -5.78 11.29 -0.96
CA ARG A 62 -5.19 12.02 -2.10
C ARG A 62 -3.85 12.70 -1.79
N ASP A 63 -3.36 12.59 -0.58
CA ASP A 63 -2.08 13.19 -0.21
C ASP A 63 -0.91 12.31 -0.63
N ALA A 64 0.20 12.94 -0.98
CA ALA A 64 1.40 12.24 -1.43
C ALA A 64 1.88 11.24 -0.37
N GLY A 65 2.37 10.11 -0.82
CA GLY A 65 2.90 9.08 0.06
C GLY A 65 1.89 8.04 0.50
N ASN A 66 0.61 8.28 0.31
CA ASN A 66 -0.41 7.30 0.68
C ASN A 66 -0.51 6.20 -0.37
N VAL A 67 -0.64 4.95 0.10
CA VAL A 67 -0.79 3.77 -0.74
C VAL A 67 -1.94 2.94 -0.20
N ILE A 68 -2.84 2.51 -1.07
CA ILE A 68 -3.91 1.59 -0.68
C ILE A 68 -3.46 0.17 -0.99
N VAL A 69 -3.54 -0.71 0.02
CA VAL A 69 -3.27 -2.14 -0.17
C VAL A 69 -4.62 -2.84 -0.21
N SER A 70 -4.96 -3.41 -1.35
CA SER A 70 -6.28 -3.99 -1.54
C SER A 70 -6.25 -5.10 -2.57
N LYS A 71 -7.24 -5.98 -2.51
CA LYS A 71 -7.49 -6.98 -3.54
C LYS A 71 -8.53 -6.49 -4.54
N ASP A 72 -9.12 -5.33 -4.32
CA ASP A 72 -10.21 -4.81 -5.13
C ASP A 72 -9.69 -4.04 -6.34
N GLU A 73 -10.08 -4.48 -7.52
CA GLU A 73 -9.69 -3.86 -8.77
C GLU A 73 -10.23 -2.45 -8.93
N ASP A 74 -11.27 -2.09 -8.20
CA ASP A 74 -11.87 -0.75 -8.30
C ASP A 74 -10.85 0.36 -7.99
N PHE A 75 -9.93 0.11 -7.06
CA PHE A 75 -8.89 1.11 -6.77
C PHE A 75 -7.92 1.25 -7.94
N VAL A 76 -7.63 0.15 -8.63
CA VAL A 76 -6.80 0.19 -9.83
C VAL A 76 -7.46 1.05 -10.90
N ASP A 77 -8.77 0.86 -11.10
CA ASP A 77 -9.52 1.66 -12.06
C ASP A 77 -9.49 3.14 -11.71
N MET A 78 -9.68 3.45 -10.43
CA MET A 78 -9.70 4.85 -9.99
C MET A 78 -8.35 5.53 -10.19
N VAL A 79 -7.26 4.86 -9.83
CA VAL A 79 -5.94 5.49 -9.99
C VAL A 79 -5.57 5.61 -11.47
N THR A 80 -6.04 4.69 -12.31
CA THR A 80 -5.82 4.76 -13.73
C THR A 80 -6.52 5.98 -14.33
N ARG A 81 -7.74 6.28 -13.87
CA ARG A 81 -8.52 7.40 -14.38
C ARG A 81 -8.13 8.74 -13.76
N LEU A 82 -7.87 8.74 -12.46
CA LEU A 82 -7.71 9.99 -11.70
C LEU A 82 -6.25 10.29 -11.34
N GLY A 83 -5.38 9.33 -11.49
CA GLY A 83 -3.98 9.47 -11.15
C GLY A 83 -3.71 9.36 -9.65
N PRO A 84 -2.47 9.02 -9.27
CA PRO A 84 -2.08 9.00 -7.87
C PRO A 84 -1.96 10.44 -7.34
N PRO A 85 -1.87 10.69 -6.02
CA PRO A 85 -2.11 9.73 -4.96
C PRO A 85 -3.60 9.42 -4.77
N PRO A 86 -3.91 8.32 -4.13
CA PRO A 86 -3.00 7.31 -3.58
C PRO A 86 -2.49 6.37 -4.66
N GLN A 87 -1.32 5.79 -4.42
CA GLN A 87 -0.84 4.68 -5.22
C GLN A 87 -1.59 3.43 -4.75
N VAL A 88 -1.58 2.37 -5.57
CA VAL A 88 -2.28 1.13 -5.25
C VAL A 88 -1.30 -0.03 -5.24
N LEU A 89 -1.29 -0.77 -4.14
CA LEU A 89 -0.61 -2.06 -4.05
C LEU A 89 -1.70 -3.12 -4.17
N TRP A 90 -1.81 -3.72 -5.34
CA TRP A 90 -2.89 -4.62 -5.70
C TRP A 90 -2.48 -6.06 -5.47
N VAL A 91 -3.14 -6.71 -4.50
CA VAL A 91 -2.82 -8.09 -4.13
C VAL A 91 -3.77 -9.02 -4.87
N THR A 92 -3.22 -9.84 -5.76
CA THR A 92 -4.04 -10.67 -6.65
C THR A 92 -3.93 -12.16 -6.37
N CYS A 93 -3.59 -12.53 -5.14
CA CYS A 93 -3.40 -13.94 -4.80
C CYS A 93 -4.70 -14.71 -4.50
N GLY A 94 -5.84 -14.07 -4.65
CA GLY A 94 -7.12 -14.76 -4.44
C GLY A 94 -7.39 -15.03 -2.96
N ASN A 95 -8.28 -16.00 -2.72
CA ASN A 95 -8.63 -16.39 -1.35
C ASN A 95 -7.64 -17.40 -0.82
N VAL A 96 -6.75 -16.95 0.03
CA VAL A 96 -5.71 -17.78 0.61
C VAL A 96 -5.71 -17.62 2.13
N THR A 97 -5.08 -18.56 2.82
CA THR A 97 -4.93 -18.45 4.27
C THR A 97 -4.00 -17.29 4.59
N ASN A 98 -4.06 -16.81 5.85
CA ASN A 98 -3.16 -15.75 6.30
C ASN A 98 -1.71 -16.16 6.14
N ARG A 99 -1.40 -17.43 6.37
CA ARG A 99 -0.04 -17.94 6.21
C ARG A 99 0.45 -17.79 4.77
N VAL A 100 -0.37 -18.17 3.80
CA VAL A 100 -0.01 -18.05 2.40
C VAL A 100 0.10 -16.59 2.00
N LEU A 101 -0.80 -15.75 2.51
CA LEU A 101 -0.75 -14.32 2.25
C LEU A 101 0.56 -13.73 2.74
N HIS A 102 0.99 -14.10 3.96
CA HIS A 102 2.26 -13.64 4.49
C HIS A 102 3.44 -14.10 3.63
N THR A 103 3.38 -15.33 3.12
CA THR A 103 4.43 -15.85 2.24
C THR A 103 4.50 -15.05 0.94
N VAL A 104 3.35 -14.78 0.35
CA VAL A 104 3.28 -14.02 -0.91
C VAL A 104 3.82 -12.60 -0.70
N LEU A 105 3.42 -11.95 0.38
CA LEU A 105 3.88 -10.61 0.67
C LEU A 105 5.36 -10.57 1.03
N SER A 106 5.85 -11.59 1.75
CA SER A 106 7.28 -11.65 2.09
C SER A 106 8.13 -11.74 0.84
N ALA A 107 7.64 -12.42 -0.19
CA ALA A 107 8.37 -12.56 -1.45
C ALA A 107 8.28 -11.31 -2.32
N GLY A 108 7.12 -10.67 -2.36
CA GLY A 108 6.87 -9.59 -3.32
C GLY A 108 6.98 -8.17 -2.77
N LEU A 109 6.77 -8.01 -1.48
CA LEU A 109 6.69 -6.66 -0.92
C LEU A 109 8.00 -5.87 -0.94
N PRO A 110 9.18 -6.48 -0.70
CA PRO A 110 10.41 -5.71 -0.79
C PRO A 110 10.58 -5.00 -2.13
N ASN A 111 10.37 -5.72 -3.23
CA ASN A 111 10.45 -5.12 -4.55
C ASN A 111 9.28 -4.16 -4.79
N GLY A 112 8.10 -4.53 -4.31
CA GLY A 112 6.91 -3.67 -4.44
C GLY A 112 7.10 -2.32 -3.76
N LEU A 113 7.69 -2.32 -2.57
CA LEU A 113 7.96 -1.07 -1.87
C LEU A 113 8.94 -0.19 -2.64
N GLU A 114 9.95 -0.78 -3.26
CA GLU A 114 10.89 -0.02 -4.09
C GLU A 114 10.16 0.63 -5.27
N LEU A 115 9.29 -0.12 -5.93
CA LEU A 115 8.52 0.41 -7.05
C LEU A 115 7.62 1.56 -6.61
N LEU A 116 6.99 1.43 -5.45
CA LEU A 116 6.14 2.49 -4.91
C LEU A 116 6.95 3.74 -4.60
N LYS A 117 8.14 3.57 -4.05
CA LYS A 117 9.01 4.70 -3.74
C LYS A 117 9.48 5.42 -5.01
N HIS A 118 9.54 4.70 -6.13
CA HIS A 118 9.89 5.31 -7.41
C HIS A 118 8.71 5.97 -8.11
N GLY A 119 7.53 5.93 -7.50
CA GLY A 119 6.37 6.62 -8.01
C GLY A 119 5.44 5.81 -8.90
N GLU A 120 5.61 4.49 -8.94
CA GLU A 120 4.70 3.65 -9.72
C GLU A 120 3.29 3.77 -9.19
N PRO A 121 2.31 4.11 -10.02
CA PRO A 121 0.95 4.30 -9.54
C PRO A 121 0.27 2.99 -9.12
N ILE A 122 0.63 1.89 -9.74
CA ILE A 122 0.04 0.58 -9.46
C ILE A 122 1.15 -0.44 -9.38
N VAL A 123 1.18 -1.20 -8.28
CA VAL A 123 2.11 -2.29 -8.11
C VAL A 123 1.29 -3.53 -7.78
N GLU A 124 1.47 -4.58 -8.56
CA GLU A 124 0.73 -5.82 -8.36
C GLU A 124 1.61 -6.84 -7.64
N ILE A 125 1.06 -7.50 -6.62
CA ILE A 125 1.70 -8.64 -5.97
C ILE A 125 0.84 -9.85 -6.22
N SER A 126 1.39 -10.79 -6.97
CA SER A 126 0.67 -11.97 -7.40
C SER A 126 0.98 -13.17 -6.52
N GLY A 127 0.01 -14.08 -6.41
CA GLY A 127 0.12 -15.23 -5.54
C GLY A 127 0.72 -16.46 -6.19
N GLU A 128 1.58 -16.28 -7.10
CA GLU A 128 2.21 -17.43 -7.76
C GLU A 128 3.13 -18.19 -6.85
#